data_d1908469f1248fcbde5baad0f133e4b9
#
_entry.id   d1908469f1248fcbde5baad0f133e4b9
#
_cell.length_a   1.000
_cell.length_b   1.000
_cell.length_c   1.000
_cell.angle_alpha   90.00
_cell.angle_beta   90.00
_cell.angle_gamma   90.00
#
_symmetry.space_group_name_H-M   'P 1'
#
loop_
_entity.id
_entity.type
_entity.pdbx_description
1 polymer ?
#
loop_
_entity_poly.entity_id
_entity_poly.type
_entity_poly.pdbx_seq_one_letter_code
_entity_poly.pdbx_strand_id
1 'polypeptide(L)'
;MSAMPTPTQLRIQLRARLKAAQQGGTALIAPGVFDGYGARMVHQQGFEAVYMTGNGVSASLLGRPDVGLIDLSLMSGHARRVASCVNLPLICDADTGYGNVVGVKRTIEEFEAAGVAAIHMEDQISPKRCAQLPG
;
A
#
# COMPACT_ATOMS: atom_id res chain seq x y z
N MET A 1 -0.03 3.85 28.18
CA MET A 1 0.24 3.61 26.75
C MET A 1 -1.11 3.47 26.06
N SER A 2 -1.41 4.34 25.08
CA SER A 2 -2.65 4.21 24.28
C SER A 2 -2.59 2.89 23.49
N ALA A 3 -3.72 2.15 23.43
CA ALA A 3 -3.81 0.95 22.62
C ALA A 3 -3.58 1.27 21.14
N MET A 4 -2.90 0.39 20.43
CA MET A 4 -2.70 0.53 18.99
C MET A 4 -4.06 0.49 18.26
N PRO A 5 -4.30 1.37 17.28
CA PRO A 5 -5.53 1.35 16.51
C PRO A 5 -5.67 0.04 15.75
N THR A 6 -6.89 -0.47 15.67
CA THR A 6 -7.19 -1.67 14.86
C THR A 6 -7.14 -1.34 13.36
N PRO A 7 -6.91 -2.31 12.47
CA PRO A 7 -6.98 -2.09 11.03
C PRO A 7 -8.30 -1.44 10.58
N THR A 8 -9.42 -1.83 11.20
CA THR A 8 -10.74 -1.22 10.92
C THR A 8 -10.77 0.27 11.28
N GLN A 9 -10.21 0.65 12.42
CA GLN A 9 -10.12 2.05 12.82
C GLN A 9 -9.26 2.87 11.86
N LEU A 10 -8.14 2.31 11.40
CA LEU A 10 -7.27 2.97 10.40
C LEU A 10 -7.97 3.16 9.04
N ARG A 11 -8.79 2.19 8.61
CA ARG A 11 -9.63 2.32 7.39
C ARG A 11 -10.67 3.44 7.52
N ILE A 12 -11.35 3.50 8.66
CA ILE A 12 -12.32 4.56 8.96
C ILE A 12 -11.63 5.94 8.96
N GLN A 13 -10.48 6.04 9.61
CA GLN A 13 -9.68 7.27 9.66
C GLN A 13 -9.28 7.74 8.26
N LEU A 14 -8.72 6.85 7.44
CA LEU A 14 -8.34 7.17 6.06
C LEU A 14 -9.53 7.65 5.24
N ARG A 15 -10.65 6.92 5.31
CA ARG A 15 -11.86 7.29 4.58
C ARG A 15 -12.40 8.67 4.98
N ALA A 16 -12.41 8.98 6.27
CA ALA A 16 -12.82 10.29 6.76
C ALA A 16 -11.91 11.40 6.27
N ARG A 17 -10.59 11.16 6.29
CA ARG A 17 -9.58 12.12 5.85
C ARG A 17 -9.67 12.40 4.33
N LEU A 18 -9.89 11.36 3.52
CA LEU A 18 -10.09 11.50 2.07
C LEU A 18 -11.37 12.29 1.75
N LYS A 19 -12.46 12.02 2.46
CA LYS A 19 -13.71 12.80 2.30
C LYS A 19 -13.52 14.27 2.64
N ALA A 20 -12.81 14.59 3.72
CA ALA A 20 -12.50 15.96 4.09
C ALA A 20 -11.68 16.69 3.01
N ALA A 21 -10.69 16.01 2.42
CA ALA A 21 -9.92 16.56 1.31
C ALA A 21 -10.78 16.85 0.06
N GLN A 22 -11.70 15.95 -0.29
CA GLN A 22 -12.63 16.13 -1.41
C GLN A 22 -13.61 17.31 -1.19
N GLN A 23 -13.93 17.63 0.05
CA GLN A 23 -14.83 18.73 0.43
C GLN A 23 -14.13 20.08 0.55
N GLY A 24 -12.96 20.24 -0.03
CA GLY A 24 -12.20 21.50 -0.02
C GLY A 24 -11.19 21.62 1.13
N GLY A 25 -10.94 20.53 1.85
CA GLY A 25 -9.86 20.46 2.84
C GLY A 25 -8.47 20.31 2.20
N THR A 26 -7.45 20.31 3.04
CA THR A 26 -6.06 20.08 2.61
C THR A 26 -5.88 18.68 2.03
N ALA A 27 -5.10 18.55 0.96
CA ALA A 27 -4.77 17.27 0.37
C ALA A 27 -4.08 16.33 1.39
N LEU A 28 -4.37 15.03 1.31
CA LEU A 28 -3.65 14.01 2.08
C LEU A 28 -2.32 13.72 1.40
N ILE A 29 -1.22 13.85 2.15
CA ILE A 29 0.11 13.45 1.70
C ILE A 29 0.42 12.09 2.32
N ALA A 30 0.68 11.09 1.48
CA ALA A 30 1.10 9.76 1.88
C ALA A 30 2.48 9.46 1.27
N PRO A 31 3.58 9.69 1.99
CA PRO A 31 4.93 9.42 1.48
C PRO A 31 5.14 7.96 1.12
N GLY A 32 5.86 7.73 0.01
CA GLY A 32 6.18 6.39 -0.49
C GLY A 32 7.27 5.72 0.33
N VAL A 33 7.04 4.47 0.72
CA VAL A 33 7.99 3.61 1.43
C VAL A 33 8.01 2.23 0.80
N PHE A 34 9.06 1.47 1.07
CA PHE A 34 9.19 0.10 0.61
C PHE A 34 9.57 -0.89 1.74
N ASP A 35 9.68 -0.39 2.98
CA ASP A 35 9.98 -1.23 4.16
C ASP A 35 9.41 -0.61 5.45
N GLY A 36 9.51 -1.38 6.55
CA GLY A 36 9.04 -0.94 7.86
C GLY A 36 9.86 0.18 8.47
N TYR A 37 11.14 0.32 8.11
CA TYR A 37 11.98 1.40 8.62
C TYR A 37 11.54 2.75 8.03
N GLY A 38 11.36 2.80 6.72
CA GLY A 38 10.81 3.98 6.04
C GLY A 38 9.42 4.36 6.57
N ALA A 39 8.55 3.36 6.81
CA ALA A 39 7.23 3.61 7.39
C ALA A 39 7.31 4.26 8.78
N ARG A 40 8.23 3.81 9.63
CA ARG A 40 8.47 4.42 10.95
C ARG A 40 8.99 5.85 10.85
N MET A 41 9.87 6.13 9.89
CA MET A 41 10.35 7.51 9.66
C MET A 41 9.19 8.43 9.25
N VAL A 42 8.33 7.99 8.33
CA VAL A 42 7.14 8.74 7.91
C VAL A 42 6.22 9.02 9.11
N HIS A 43 5.99 8.00 9.95
CA HIS A 43 5.19 8.15 11.17
C HIS A 43 5.79 9.19 12.14
N GLN A 44 7.09 9.16 12.35
CA GLN A 44 7.79 10.10 13.24
C GLN A 44 7.75 11.53 12.74
N GLN A 45 7.64 11.75 11.44
CA GLN A 45 7.50 13.08 10.83
C GLN A 45 6.06 13.63 10.90
N GLY A 46 5.10 12.89 11.48
CA GLY A 46 3.74 13.36 11.70
C GLY A 46 2.82 13.30 10.49
N PHE A 47 3.18 12.53 9.45
CA PHE A 47 2.27 12.27 8.32
C PHE A 47 1.05 11.46 8.77
N GLU A 48 -0.07 11.63 8.05
CA GLU A 48 -1.36 11.02 8.40
C GLU A 48 -1.61 9.67 7.70
N ALA A 49 -0.81 9.32 6.71
CA ALA A 49 -0.86 8.06 5.98
C ALA A 49 0.51 7.71 5.40
N VAL A 50 0.69 6.47 4.99
CA VAL A 50 1.90 5.97 4.33
C VAL A 50 1.52 5.15 3.10
N TYR A 51 2.30 5.25 2.02
CA TYR A 51 2.08 4.51 0.77
C TYR A 51 3.18 3.47 0.55
N MET A 52 2.84 2.20 0.39
CA MET A 52 3.80 1.15 0.03
C MET A 52 3.87 1.00 -1.49
N THR A 53 5.01 1.38 -2.06
CA THR A 53 5.25 1.36 -3.50
C THR A 53 5.65 -0.01 -4.03
N GLY A 54 5.00 -0.52 -5.08
CA GLY A 54 5.35 -1.79 -5.73
C GLY A 54 6.76 -1.76 -6.33
N ASN A 55 7.10 -0.69 -7.05
CA ASN A 55 8.44 -0.52 -7.62
C ASN A 55 9.54 -0.52 -6.54
N GLY A 56 9.35 0.23 -5.45
CA GLY A 56 10.31 0.25 -4.35
C GLY A 56 10.47 -1.11 -3.67
N VAL A 57 9.37 -1.86 -3.50
CA VAL A 57 9.39 -3.22 -2.95
C VAL A 57 10.10 -4.19 -3.91
N SER A 58 9.85 -4.14 -5.22
CA SER A 58 10.55 -4.94 -6.22
C SER A 58 12.06 -4.69 -6.19
N ALA A 59 12.47 -3.43 -6.18
CA ALA A 59 13.87 -3.04 -6.10
C ALA A 59 14.52 -3.50 -4.77
N SER A 60 13.82 -3.36 -3.64
CA SER A 60 14.35 -3.69 -2.31
C SER A 60 14.42 -5.19 -2.05
N LEU A 61 13.37 -5.95 -2.37
CA LEU A 61 13.31 -7.38 -2.07
C LEU A 61 14.03 -8.24 -3.11
N LEU A 62 13.96 -7.87 -4.39
CA LEU A 62 14.46 -8.69 -5.49
C LEU A 62 15.70 -8.10 -6.18
N GLY A 63 15.99 -6.81 -5.97
CA GLY A 63 17.00 -6.10 -6.77
C GLY A 63 16.64 -6.07 -8.26
N ARG A 64 15.34 -6.04 -8.59
CA ARG A 64 14.82 -6.15 -9.96
C ARG A 64 13.84 -5.00 -10.27
N PRO A 65 13.71 -4.64 -11.56
CA PRO A 65 12.71 -3.67 -11.98
C PRO A 65 11.29 -4.17 -11.73
N ASP A 66 10.36 -3.25 -11.66
CA ASP A 66 8.95 -3.52 -11.42
C ASP A 66 8.22 -3.92 -12.72
N VAL A 67 8.30 -5.20 -13.04
CA VAL A 67 7.70 -5.81 -14.25
C VAL A 67 6.79 -7.00 -13.89
N GLY A 68 6.17 -6.96 -12.70
CA GLY A 68 5.25 -8.01 -12.27
C GLY A 68 5.96 -9.28 -11.76
N LEU A 69 7.17 -9.17 -11.21
CA LEU A 69 7.92 -10.30 -10.64
C LEU A 69 7.48 -10.67 -9.22
N ILE A 70 6.87 -9.74 -8.50
CA ILE A 70 6.36 -9.98 -7.15
C ILE A 70 4.95 -10.54 -7.26
N ASP A 71 4.71 -11.66 -6.59
CA ASP A 71 3.39 -12.26 -6.49
C ASP A 71 2.58 -11.72 -5.29
N LEU A 72 1.29 -12.08 -5.23
CA LEU A 72 0.37 -11.68 -4.17
C LEU A 72 0.89 -12.09 -2.78
N SER A 73 1.44 -13.28 -2.63
CA SER A 73 1.88 -13.80 -1.33
C SER A 73 3.06 -13.01 -0.77
N LEU A 74 4.03 -12.70 -1.62
CA LEU A 74 5.18 -11.91 -1.24
C LEU A 74 4.78 -10.47 -0.90
N MET A 75 3.93 -9.85 -1.73
CA MET A 75 3.50 -8.47 -1.52
C MET A 75 2.60 -8.32 -0.28
N SER A 76 1.58 -9.15 -0.11
CA SER A 76 0.69 -9.09 1.06
C SER A 76 1.43 -9.43 2.37
N GLY A 77 2.36 -10.39 2.32
CA GLY A 77 3.22 -10.72 3.45
C GLY A 77 4.16 -9.56 3.83
N HIS A 78 4.68 -8.83 2.84
CA HIS A 78 5.48 -7.62 3.07
C HIS A 78 4.63 -6.47 3.62
N ALA A 79 3.44 -6.23 3.04
CA ALA A 79 2.48 -5.23 3.52
C ALA A 79 2.11 -5.44 4.98
N ARG A 80 1.89 -6.69 5.41
CA ARG A 80 1.63 -7.03 6.82
C ARG A 80 2.77 -6.59 7.73
N ARG A 81 4.02 -6.82 7.34
CA ARG A 81 5.20 -6.37 8.10
C ARG A 81 5.25 -4.86 8.20
N VAL A 82 5.04 -4.15 7.10
CA VAL A 82 5.03 -2.67 7.07
C VAL A 82 3.88 -2.12 7.92
N ALA A 83 2.65 -2.64 7.75
CA ALA A 83 1.48 -2.22 8.53
C ALA A 83 1.68 -2.40 10.04
N SER A 84 2.36 -3.47 10.46
CA SER A 84 2.63 -3.74 11.88
C SER A 84 3.67 -2.79 12.52
N CYS A 85 4.40 -2.03 11.71
CA CYS A 85 5.44 -1.10 12.20
C CYS A 85 4.91 0.27 12.62
N VAL A 86 3.69 0.64 12.22
CA VAL A 86 3.16 2.01 12.36
C VAL A 86 1.67 2.00 12.76
N ASN A 87 1.25 3.11 13.37
CA ASN A 87 -0.16 3.38 13.72
C ASN A 87 -0.81 4.32 12.69
N LEU A 88 -0.45 4.17 11.43
CA LEU A 88 -0.96 4.96 10.31
C LEU A 88 -1.71 4.08 9.31
N PRO A 89 -2.71 4.62 8.63
CA PRO A 89 -3.30 3.96 7.48
C PRO A 89 -2.23 3.67 6.42
N LEU A 90 -2.07 2.39 6.04
CA LEU A 90 -1.21 1.98 4.95
C LEU A 90 -2.03 1.86 3.67
N ILE A 91 -1.61 2.57 2.63
CA ILE A 91 -2.10 2.44 1.26
C ILE A 91 -1.08 1.59 0.49
N CYS A 92 -1.50 0.55 -0.22
CA CYS A 92 -0.58 -0.31 -0.95
C CYS A 92 -0.83 -0.29 -2.45
N ASP A 93 0.25 -0.34 -3.21
CA ASP A 93 0.25 -0.77 -4.59
C ASP A 93 -0.14 -2.26 -4.65
N ALA A 94 -1.12 -2.59 -5.46
CA ALA A 94 -1.61 -3.95 -5.69
C ALA A 94 -1.47 -4.37 -7.16
N ASP A 95 -0.57 -3.73 -7.90
CA ASP A 95 -0.32 -3.99 -9.32
C ASP A 95 -1.65 -4.04 -10.12
N THR A 96 -1.83 -5.07 -10.93
CA THR A 96 -3.06 -5.33 -11.69
C THR A 96 -4.00 -6.30 -10.97
N GLY A 97 -3.79 -6.55 -9.67
CA GLY A 97 -4.61 -7.47 -8.87
C GLY A 97 -4.10 -8.91 -8.81
N TYR A 98 -2.88 -9.18 -9.28
CA TYR A 98 -2.18 -10.50 -9.17
C TYR A 98 -2.95 -11.68 -9.76
N GLY A 99 -3.67 -11.48 -10.85
CA GLY A 99 -4.38 -12.55 -11.52
C GLY A 99 -5.50 -12.08 -12.44
N ASN A 100 -6.47 -12.94 -12.64
CA ASN A 100 -7.66 -12.62 -13.42
C ASN A 100 -8.74 -11.94 -12.55
N VAL A 101 -9.88 -11.60 -13.15
CA VAL A 101 -11.00 -10.94 -12.47
C VAL A 101 -11.49 -11.67 -11.20
N VAL A 102 -11.37 -13.00 -11.16
CA VAL A 102 -11.73 -13.80 -9.96
C VAL A 102 -10.66 -13.66 -8.88
N GLY A 103 -9.38 -13.60 -9.29
CA GLY A 103 -8.24 -13.43 -8.37
C GLY A 103 -8.24 -12.09 -7.65
N VAL A 104 -8.77 -11.02 -8.27
CA VAL A 104 -8.86 -9.69 -7.66
C VAL A 104 -9.60 -9.70 -6.31
N LYS A 105 -10.68 -10.49 -6.19
CA LYS A 105 -11.39 -10.62 -4.91
C LYS A 105 -10.47 -11.15 -3.82
N ARG A 106 -9.71 -12.20 -4.12
CA ARG A 106 -8.72 -12.76 -3.18
C ARG A 106 -7.63 -11.75 -2.85
N THR A 107 -7.17 -10.98 -3.81
CA THR A 107 -6.18 -9.93 -3.58
C THR A 107 -6.68 -8.93 -2.52
N ILE A 108 -7.92 -8.46 -2.63
CA ILE A 108 -8.51 -7.56 -1.64
C ILE A 108 -8.55 -8.22 -0.25
N GLU A 109 -9.00 -9.47 -0.17
CA GLU A 109 -9.09 -10.23 1.09
C GLU A 109 -7.70 -10.39 1.76
N GLU A 110 -6.66 -10.70 0.98
CA GLU A 110 -5.27 -10.86 1.49
C GLU A 110 -4.69 -9.52 2.00
N PHE A 111 -4.86 -8.42 1.26
CA PHE A 111 -4.41 -7.11 1.73
C PHE A 111 -5.22 -6.63 2.94
N GLU A 112 -6.52 -6.91 2.97
CA GLU A 112 -7.36 -6.60 4.12
C GLU A 112 -6.90 -7.36 5.37
N ALA A 113 -6.62 -8.66 5.25
CA ALA A 113 -6.08 -9.50 6.32
C ALA A 113 -4.65 -9.08 6.74
N ALA A 114 -3.88 -8.47 5.82
CA ALA A 114 -2.56 -7.89 6.11
C ALA A 114 -2.63 -6.58 6.94
N GLY A 115 -3.83 -6.02 7.14
CA GLY A 115 -4.00 -4.76 7.88
C GLY A 115 -3.91 -3.50 7.03
N VAL A 116 -3.89 -3.64 5.72
CA VAL A 116 -3.86 -2.52 4.76
C VAL A 116 -5.18 -1.74 4.82
N ALA A 117 -5.09 -0.42 4.72
CA ALA A 117 -6.25 0.47 4.80
C ALA A 117 -6.87 0.78 3.43
N ALA A 118 -6.07 0.81 2.38
CA ALA A 118 -6.52 0.98 1.00
C ALA A 118 -5.52 0.36 0.03
N ILE A 119 -5.96 0.02 -1.16
CA ILE A 119 -5.10 -0.41 -2.26
C ILE A 119 -5.25 0.52 -3.46
N HIS A 120 -4.20 0.64 -4.24
CA HIS A 120 -4.16 1.21 -5.57
C HIS A 120 -3.99 0.06 -6.56
N MET A 121 -4.85 -0.03 -7.56
CA MET A 121 -4.82 -1.11 -8.56
C MET A 121 -4.84 -0.50 -9.95
N GLU A 122 -4.01 -1.04 -10.83
CA GLU A 122 -3.89 -0.57 -12.21
C GLU A 122 -4.77 -1.39 -13.16
N ASP A 123 -5.35 -0.74 -14.17
CA ASP A 123 -6.18 -1.37 -15.22
C ASP A 123 -5.35 -1.78 -16.45
N GLN A 124 -4.13 -2.24 -16.23
CA GLN A 124 -3.24 -2.71 -17.29
C GLN A 124 -3.51 -4.17 -17.67
N ILE A 125 -3.15 -4.52 -18.92
CA ILE A 125 -3.07 -5.92 -19.37
C ILE A 125 -1.81 -6.57 -18.78
N SER A 126 -1.92 -7.81 -18.32
CA SER A 126 -0.77 -8.59 -17.87
C SER A 126 0.03 -9.15 -19.07
N PRO A 127 1.37 -9.09 -19.05
CA PRO A 127 2.21 -8.53 -17.99
C PRO A 127 2.18 -7.00 -17.96
N LYS A 128 2.12 -6.43 -16.75
CA LYS A 128 2.14 -4.97 -16.58
C LYS A 128 3.46 -4.36 -17.04
N ARG A 129 3.44 -3.07 -17.36
CA ARG A 129 4.63 -2.28 -17.64
C ARG A 129 4.75 -1.15 -16.61
N CYS A 130 5.92 -1.01 -16.03
CA CYS A 130 6.19 0.15 -15.19
C CYS A 130 6.24 1.41 -16.06
N ALA A 131 5.45 2.43 -15.73
CA ALA A 131 5.39 3.70 -16.47
C ALA A 131 6.72 4.47 -16.50
N GLN A 132 7.68 4.11 -15.66
CA GLN A 132 9.00 4.73 -15.58
C GLN A 132 10.05 4.03 -16.47
N LEU A 133 9.73 2.88 -17.05
CA LEU A 133 10.62 2.16 -17.95
C LEU A 133 10.42 2.63 -19.38
N PRO A 134 11.51 2.86 -20.15
CA PRO A 134 11.40 3.19 -21.57
C PRO A 134 10.84 2.02 -22.36
N GLY A 135 10.02 2.30 -23.39
CA GLY A 135 9.46 1.28 -24.30
C GLY A 135 8.11 1.61 -24.86
#